data_c1dc7af7abc572743f811376466f6ec2
#
_entry.id   c1dc7af7abc572743f811376466f6ec2
#
_cell.length_a   1.000
_cell.length_b   1.000
_cell.length_c   1.000
_cell.angle_alpha   90.00
_cell.angle_beta   90.00
_cell.angle_gamma   90.00
#
_symmetry.space_group_name_H-M   'P 1'
#
loop_
_entity.id
_entity.type
_entity.pdbx_description
1 polymer ?
#
loop_
_entity_poly.entity_id
_entity_poly.type
_entity_poly.pdbx_seq_one_letter_code
_entity_poly.pdbx_strand_id
1 'polypeptide(L)'
;MTRLVVGFDLDMTLVDSRPGIGATYRALAEETGTFIDVDLVTSRLGPPLEAELAHWFEPERVPEVADRYRALYPDLAIPRVELLRGAREAVQAVLDAGGEAFVVTGKNGRNAALHLQHLAIDLDVVGEVWREGKADVFRARGVTAYVGDHVHDMEACRSADVVGIAVPTGPCSPDELRAAGADHVVDDLHGVVGLVPDLPR
;
A
#
# COMPACT_ATOMS: atom_id res chain seq x y z
N MET A 1 20.17 3.05 -21.95
CA MET A 1 19.09 2.07 -21.81
C MET A 1 18.29 2.48 -20.61
N THR A 2 17.00 2.72 -20.77
CA THR A 2 16.09 2.97 -19.66
C THR A 2 16.01 1.69 -18.82
N ARG A 3 16.01 1.81 -17.49
CA ARG A 3 15.98 0.70 -16.53
C ARG A 3 14.53 0.38 -16.17
N LEU A 4 14.18 -0.88 -15.99
CA LEU A 4 12.91 -1.26 -15.38
C LEU A 4 12.87 -0.77 -13.92
N VAL A 5 11.88 0.05 -13.57
CA VAL A 5 11.68 0.56 -12.20
C VAL A 5 10.23 0.33 -11.83
N VAL A 6 9.99 -0.57 -10.88
CA VAL A 6 8.63 -0.95 -10.45
C VAL A 6 8.37 -0.50 -9.02
N GLY A 7 7.37 0.35 -8.83
CA GLY A 7 6.85 0.69 -7.52
C GLY A 7 5.73 -0.27 -7.10
N PHE A 8 5.63 -0.55 -5.82
CA PHE A 8 4.55 -1.33 -5.22
C PHE A 8 3.87 -0.54 -4.10
N ASP A 9 2.54 -0.60 -4.00
CA ASP A 9 1.91 -0.25 -2.74
C ASP A 9 2.16 -1.34 -1.71
N LEU A 10 1.89 -1.04 -0.44
CA LEU A 10 2.14 -1.96 0.67
C LEU A 10 0.87 -2.64 1.15
N ASP A 11 -0.02 -1.84 1.77
CA ASP A 11 -1.25 -2.36 2.39
C ASP A 11 -2.20 -2.87 1.30
N MET A 12 -2.68 -4.09 1.45
CA MET A 12 -3.54 -4.77 0.49
C MET A 12 -2.94 -4.96 -0.91
N THR A 13 -1.66 -4.66 -1.10
CA THR A 13 -0.91 -4.99 -2.33
C THR A 13 0.16 -6.03 -2.05
N LEU A 14 1.20 -5.72 -1.29
CA LEU A 14 2.21 -6.70 -0.89
C LEU A 14 1.82 -7.48 0.36
N VAL A 15 1.07 -6.85 1.28
CA VAL A 15 0.73 -7.42 2.58
C VAL A 15 -0.77 -7.34 2.88
N ASP A 16 -1.33 -8.38 3.50
CA ASP A 16 -2.61 -8.26 4.20
C ASP A 16 -2.38 -7.64 5.57
N SER A 17 -2.63 -6.36 5.67
CA SER A 17 -2.46 -5.60 6.91
C SER A 17 -3.73 -5.49 7.75
N ARG A 18 -4.87 -5.96 7.26
CA ARG A 18 -6.18 -5.88 7.95
C ARG A 18 -6.15 -6.44 9.37
N PRO A 19 -5.59 -7.64 9.64
CA PRO A 19 -5.57 -8.18 11.00
C PRO A 19 -4.79 -7.30 11.98
N GLY A 20 -3.67 -6.75 11.54
CA GLY A 20 -2.81 -5.87 12.35
C GLY A 20 -3.43 -4.50 12.59
N ILE A 21 -3.96 -3.87 11.54
CA ILE A 21 -4.68 -2.60 11.62
C ILE A 21 -5.88 -2.75 12.55
N GLY A 22 -6.69 -3.80 12.39
CA GLY A 22 -7.84 -4.06 13.24
C GLY A 22 -7.48 -4.27 14.71
N ALA A 23 -6.39 -4.99 15.01
CA ALA A 23 -5.90 -5.15 16.38
C ALA A 23 -5.49 -3.80 17.00
N THR A 24 -4.83 -2.95 16.22
CA THR A 24 -4.39 -1.63 16.69
C THR A 24 -5.58 -0.70 16.97
N TYR A 25 -6.59 -0.68 16.08
CA TYR A 25 -7.80 0.10 16.31
C TYR A 25 -8.62 -0.38 17.53
N ARG A 26 -8.69 -1.70 17.78
CA ARG A 26 -9.35 -2.22 18.99
C ARG A 26 -8.66 -1.72 20.26
N ALA A 27 -7.33 -1.81 20.31
CA ALA A 27 -6.57 -1.31 21.46
C ALA A 27 -6.74 0.21 21.65
N LEU A 28 -6.73 0.97 20.55
CA LEU A 28 -6.97 2.40 20.58
C LEU A 28 -8.37 2.74 21.10
N ALA A 29 -9.39 2.01 20.67
CA ALA A 29 -10.77 2.16 21.14
C ALA A 29 -10.90 1.89 22.65
N GLU A 30 -10.23 0.84 23.15
CA GLU A 30 -10.19 0.52 24.58
C GLU A 30 -9.50 1.62 25.39
N GLU A 31 -8.34 2.10 24.96
CA GLU A 31 -7.58 3.13 25.67
C GLU A 31 -8.29 4.48 25.70
N THR A 32 -8.96 4.85 24.62
CA THR A 32 -9.61 6.16 24.48
C THR A 32 -11.06 6.17 24.98
N GLY A 33 -11.68 5.00 25.17
CA GLY A 33 -13.10 4.86 25.44
C GLY A 33 -13.99 5.29 24.26
N THR A 34 -13.44 5.44 23.07
CA THR A 34 -14.15 5.88 21.87
C THR A 34 -14.58 4.66 21.06
N PHE A 35 -15.86 4.59 20.68
CA PHE A 35 -16.31 3.56 19.75
C PHE A 35 -15.66 3.74 18.38
N ILE A 36 -15.06 2.68 17.85
CA ILE A 36 -14.51 2.61 16.49
C ILE A 36 -15.06 1.34 15.85
N ASP A 37 -15.76 1.47 14.73
CA ASP A 37 -16.19 0.31 13.94
C ASP A 37 -14.99 -0.25 13.17
N VAL A 38 -14.33 -1.22 13.76
CA VAL A 38 -13.08 -1.80 13.23
C VAL A 38 -13.32 -2.54 11.91
N ASP A 39 -14.48 -3.17 11.75
CA ASP A 39 -14.81 -3.88 10.52
C ASP A 39 -15.02 -2.89 9.37
N LEU A 40 -15.67 -1.76 9.64
CA LEU A 40 -15.79 -0.67 8.67
C LEU A 40 -14.42 -0.09 8.31
N VAL A 41 -13.56 0.19 9.29
CA VAL A 41 -12.20 0.71 9.05
C VAL A 41 -11.42 -0.24 8.15
N THR A 42 -11.40 -1.53 8.48
CA THR A 42 -10.61 -2.51 7.72
C THR A 42 -11.20 -2.82 6.33
N SER A 43 -12.48 -2.56 6.11
CA SER A 43 -13.13 -2.74 4.81
C SER A 43 -12.83 -1.63 3.79
N ARG A 44 -12.32 -0.48 4.23
CA ARG A 44 -12.08 0.71 3.39
C ARG A 44 -10.65 1.25 3.49
N LEU A 45 -9.68 0.35 3.67
CA LEU A 45 -8.27 0.74 3.71
C LEU A 45 -7.86 1.48 2.44
N GLY A 46 -6.95 2.44 2.59
CA GLY A 46 -6.45 3.30 1.53
C GLY A 46 -6.19 4.72 2.02
N PRO A 47 -7.17 5.44 2.60
CA PRO A 47 -6.96 6.78 3.14
C PRO A 47 -5.86 6.84 4.21
N PRO A 48 -5.17 8.01 4.36
CA PRO A 48 -4.24 8.25 5.45
C PRO A 48 -4.91 8.08 6.83
N LEU A 49 -4.10 7.69 7.82
CA LEU A 49 -4.55 7.45 9.20
C LEU A 49 -5.38 8.61 9.77
N GLU A 50 -4.91 9.84 9.60
CA GLU A 50 -5.59 11.01 10.13
C GLU A 50 -6.97 11.22 9.52
N ALA A 51 -7.12 10.92 8.23
CA ALA A 51 -8.41 11.01 7.56
C ALA A 51 -9.39 9.95 8.10
N GLU A 52 -8.91 8.74 8.40
CA GLU A 52 -9.73 7.71 9.02
C GLU A 52 -10.08 8.07 10.47
N LEU A 53 -9.12 8.56 11.26
CA LEU A 53 -9.35 8.95 12.66
C LEU A 53 -10.34 10.10 12.79
N ALA A 54 -10.39 11.02 11.82
CA ALA A 54 -11.34 12.14 11.82
C ALA A 54 -12.82 11.71 11.75
N HIS A 55 -13.12 10.44 11.43
CA HIS A 55 -14.48 9.89 11.52
C HIS A 55 -14.90 9.54 12.96
N TRP A 56 -13.93 9.39 13.88
CA TRP A 56 -14.14 8.85 15.22
C TRP A 56 -13.80 9.85 16.34
N PHE A 57 -12.94 10.83 16.03
CA PHE A 57 -12.40 11.78 16.99
C PHE A 57 -12.60 13.21 16.52
N GLU A 58 -12.75 14.13 17.48
CA GLU A 58 -12.76 15.56 17.18
C GLU A 58 -11.42 15.99 16.54
N PRO A 59 -11.42 16.97 15.63
CA PRO A 59 -10.23 17.38 14.86
C PRO A 59 -8.99 17.67 15.73
N GLU A 60 -9.21 18.29 16.91
CA GLU A 60 -8.14 18.67 17.83
C GLU A 60 -7.45 17.46 18.47
N ARG A 61 -8.15 16.33 18.55
CA ARG A 61 -7.60 15.08 19.12
C ARG A 61 -6.90 14.20 18.09
N VAL A 62 -7.17 14.39 16.81
CA VAL A 62 -6.66 13.51 15.75
C VAL A 62 -5.13 13.39 15.78
N PRO A 63 -4.32 14.46 15.93
CA PRO A 63 -2.85 14.31 15.96
C PRO A 63 -2.35 13.44 17.12
N GLU A 64 -2.86 13.67 18.33
CA GLU A 64 -2.48 12.88 19.53
C GLU A 64 -2.85 11.41 19.37
N VAL A 65 -4.06 11.15 18.88
CA VAL A 65 -4.57 9.79 18.68
C VAL A 65 -3.81 9.07 17.57
N ALA A 66 -3.43 9.79 16.50
CA ALA A 66 -2.61 9.25 15.42
C ALA A 66 -1.22 8.85 15.92
N ASP A 67 -0.60 9.66 16.76
CA ASP A 67 0.69 9.33 17.39
C ASP A 67 0.55 8.11 18.30
N ARG A 68 -0.52 8.02 19.08
CA ARG A 68 -0.79 6.85 19.91
C ARG A 68 -1.00 5.58 19.08
N TYR A 69 -1.79 5.65 18.00
CA TYR A 69 -1.96 4.56 17.06
C TYR A 69 -0.61 4.07 16.51
N ARG A 70 0.25 5.00 16.05
CA ARG A 70 1.58 4.68 15.53
C ARG A 70 2.48 4.05 16.56
N ALA A 71 2.36 4.44 17.84
CA ALA A 71 3.12 3.85 18.94
C ALA A 71 2.68 2.41 19.27
N LEU A 72 1.38 2.11 19.16
CA LEU A 72 0.82 0.76 19.38
C LEU A 72 1.13 -0.20 18.20
N TYR A 73 1.26 0.35 17.01
CA TYR A 73 1.31 -0.38 15.75
C TYR A 73 2.41 -1.46 15.69
N PRO A 74 3.68 -1.19 16.10
CA PRO A 74 4.75 -2.18 16.02
C PRO A 74 4.44 -3.49 16.78
N ASP A 75 3.88 -3.38 17.97
CA ASP A 75 3.63 -4.53 18.84
C ASP A 75 2.33 -5.27 18.48
N LEU A 76 1.33 -4.54 17.99
CA LEU A 76 0.01 -5.12 17.72
C LEU A 76 -0.18 -5.51 16.26
N ALA A 77 0.34 -4.74 15.33
CA ALA A 77 0.10 -4.97 13.91
C ALA A 77 1.16 -5.87 13.27
N ILE A 78 2.43 -5.55 13.46
CA ILE A 78 3.52 -6.21 12.73
C ILE A 78 3.50 -7.75 12.89
N PRO A 79 3.29 -8.33 14.08
CA PRO A 79 3.23 -9.80 14.22
C PRO A 79 2.01 -10.48 13.55
N ARG A 80 1.08 -9.69 13.02
CA ARG A 80 -0.20 -10.17 12.44
C ARG A 80 -0.32 -9.96 10.95
N VAL A 81 0.73 -9.42 10.32
CA VAL A 81 0.72 -9.20 8.87
C VAL A 81 1.28 -10.40 8.14
N GLU A 82 0.70 -10.70 6.99
CA GLU A 82 1.14 -11.77 6.10
C GLU A 82 1.33 -11.22 4.69
N LEU A 83 2.21 -11.86 3.91
CA LEU A 83 2.35 -11.56 2.50
C LEU A 83 1.09 -11.97 1.74
N LEU A 84 0.64 -11.12 0.84
CA LEU A 84 -0.35 -11.52 -0.16
C LEU A 84 0.27 -12.49 -1.16
N ARG A 85 -0.60 -13.28 -1.75
CA ARG A 85 -0.19 -14.36 -2.66
C ARG A 85 0.59 -13.83 -3.86
N GLY A 86 1.80 -14.35 -4.07
CA GLY A 86 2.70 -13.95 -5.16
C GLY A 86 3.52 -12.69 -4.88
N ALA A 87 3.44 -12.09 -3.68
CA ALA A 87 4.12 -10.83 -3.38
C ALA A 87 5.65 -10.96 -3.47
N ARG A 88 6.21 -12.02 -2.89
CA ARG A 88 7.65 -12.26 -2.94
C ARG A 88 8.12 -12.57 -4.36
N GLU A 89 7.36 -13.37 -5.08
CA GLU A 89 7.64 -13.76 -6.45
C GLU A 89 7.58 -12.57 -7.41
N ALA A 90 6.63 -11.66 -7.24
CA ALA A 90 6.52 -10.45 -8.05
C ALA A 90 7.72 -9.51 -7.84
N VAL A 91 8.11 -9.27 -6.58
CA VAL A 91 9.30 -8.49 -6.26
C VAL A 91 10.55 -9.15 -6.85
N GLN A 92 10.71 -10.45 -6.65
CA GLN A 92 11.88 -11.18 -7.14
C GLN A 92 11.96 -11.18 -8.68
N ALA A 93 10.82 -11.30 -9.38
CA ALA A 93 10.80 -11.25 -10.84
C ALA A 93 11.31 -9.92 -11.39
N VAL A 94 10.97 -8.80 -10.75
CA VAL A 94 11.50 -7.48 -11.12
C VAL A 94 13.02 -7.43 -10.93
N LEU A 95 13.53 -7.91 -9.79
CA LEU A 95 14.96 -7.92 -9.47
C LEU A 95 15.74 -8.86 -10.42
N ASP A 96 15.22 -10.04 -10.72
CA ASP A 96 15.81 -11.01 -11.65
C ASP A 96 15.87 -10.48 -13.09
N ALA A 97 14.92 -9.62 -13.47
CA ALA A 97 14.95 -8.90 -14.74
C ALA A 97 15.97 -7.73 -14.79
N GLY A 98 16.77 -7.55 -13.72
CA GLY A 98 17.74 -6.45 -13.56
C GLY A 98 17.07 -5.10 -13.29
N GLY A 99 15.81 -5.11 -12.88
CA GLY A 99 15.04 -3.92 -12.50
C GLY A 99 15.33 -3.44 -11.09
N GLU A 100 14.65 -2.37 -10.72
CA GLU A 100 14.58 -1.83 -9.37
C GLU A 100 13.14 -2.02 -8.87
N ALA A 101 13.00 -2.46 -7.62
CA ALA A 101 11.72 -2.56 -6.93
C ALA A 101 11.78 -1.73 -5.64
N PHE A 102 10.71 -1.02 -5.31
CA PHE A 102 10.58 -0.27 -4.05
C PHE A 102 9.11 -0.04 -3.69
N VAL A 103 8.86 0.37 -2.45
CA VAL A 103 7.50 0.63 -1.95
C VAL A 103 7.18 2.12 -1.97
N VAL A 104 5.97 2.47 -2.44
CA VAL A 104 5.40 3.83 -2.33
C VAL A 104 4.02 3.70 -1.70
N THR A 105 3.85 4.20 -0.49
CA THR A 105 2.64 3.95 0.31
C THR A 105 2.17 5.17 1.08
N GLY A 106 0.86 5.27 1.33
CA GLY A 106 0.27 6.24 2.25
C GLY A 106 0.61 5.98 3.72
N LYS A 107 1.09 4.77 4.04
CA LYS A 107 1.47 4.39 5.40
C LYS A 107 2.69 5.18 5.89
N ASN A 108 2.75 5.39 7.21
CA ASN A 108 3.95 5.93 7.86
C ASN A 108 5.19 5.10 7.49
N GLY A 109 6.24 5.75 7.00
CA GLY A 109 7.43 5.11 6.45
C GLY A 109 8.14 4.17 7.42
N ARG A 110 8.22 4.54 8.72
CA ARG A 110 8.79 3.68 9.76
C ARG A 110 7.99 2.38 9.92
N ASN A 111 6.67 2.48 10.01
CA ASN A 111 5.82 1.31 10.16
C ASN A 111 5.83 0.44 8.89
N ALA A 112 5.90 1.05 7.71
CA ALA A 112 6.06 0.32 6.45
C ALA A 112 7.37 -0.48 6.40
N ALA A 113 8.49 0.13 6.82
CA ALA A 113 9.77 -0.57 6.90
C ALA A 113 9.75 -1.74 7.89
N LEU A 114 9.03 -1.62 9.02
CA LEU A 114 8.86 -2.72 9.97
C LEU A 114 8.10 -3.91 9.36
N HIS A 115 7.10 -3.68 8.49
CA HIS A 115 6.45 -4.77 7.75
C HIS A 115 7.45 -5.52 6.88
N LEU A 116 8.21 -4.80 6.07
CA LEU A 116 9.18 -5.40 5.15
C LEU A 116 10.25 -6.19 5.92
N GLN A 117 10.77 -5.62 7.02
CA GLN A 117 11.73 -6.29 7.88
C GLN A 117 11.16 -7.59 8.48
N HIS A 118 9.94 -7.55 9.02
CA HIS A 118 9.27 -8.71 9.60
C HIS A 118 9.07 -9.84 8.57
N LEU A 119 8.74 -9.46 7.34
CA LEU A 119 8.46 -10.39 6.24
C LEU A 119 9.72 -10.76 5.43
N ALA A 120 10.90 -10.29 5.86
CA ALA A 120 12.19 -10.51 5.18
C ALA A 120 12.14 -10.13 3.68
N ILE A 121 11.63 -8.93 3.40
CA ILE A 121 11.67 -8.28 2.09
C ILE A 121 12.58 -7.06 2.20
N ASP A 122 13.61 -7.00 1.37
CA ASP A 122 14.59 -5.91 1.35
C ASP A 122 14.22 -4.94 0.20
N LEU A 123 13.43 -3.93 0.53
CA LEU A 123 13.00 -2.88 -0.40
C LEU A 123 13.07 -1.51 0.29
N ASP A 124 13.47 -0.50 -0.46
CA ASP A 124 13.32 0.91 -0.06
C ASP A 124 11.84 1.28 0.09
N VAL A 125 11.55 2.20 1.02
CA VAL A 125 10.19 2.70 1.28
C VAL A 125 10.14 4.20 1.12
N VAL A 126 9.17 4.68 0.33
CA VAL A 126 8.70 6.05 0.31
C VAL A 126 7.32 6.06 0.96
N GLY A 127 7.27 6.45 2.22
CA GLY A 127 6.03 6.48 3.02
C GLY A 127 5.36 7.85 3.03
N GLU A 128 4.15 7.90 3.60
CA GLU A 128 3.33 9.12 3.77
C GLU A 128 3.00 9.81 2.44
N VAL A 129 2.87 9.01 1.37
CA VAL A 129 2.59 9.48 0.01
C VAL A 129 1.22 8.98 -0.45
N TRP A 130 0.31 9.91 -0.74
CA TRP A 130 -1.08 9.64 -1.09
C TRP A 130 -1.50 10.37 -2.36
N ARG A 131 -2.35 9.75 -3.19
CA ARG A 131 -2.93 10.31 -4.42
C ARG A 131 -1.88 10.94 -5.35
N GLU A 132 -2.01 12.26 -5.63
CA GLU A 132 -1.13 13.00 -6.54
C GLU A 132 0.33 12.92 -6.12
N GLY A 133 0.61 12.83 -4.83
CA GLY A 133 1.96 12.66 -4.31
C GLY A 133 2.64 11.39 -4.82
N LYS A 134 1.88 10.31 -5.09
CA LYS A 134 2.44 9.10 -5.72
C LYS A 134 2.95 9.40 -7.13
N ALA A 135 2.19 10.15 -7.93
CA ALA A 135 2.61 10.53 -9.28
C ALA A 135 3.90 11.36 -9.28
N ASP A 136 4.10 12.23 -8.29
CA ASP A 136 5.32 13.01 -8.16
C ASP A 136 6.53 12.12 -7.83
N VAL A 137 6.35 11.13 -6.94
CA VAL A 137 7.37 10.12 -6.66
C VAL A 137 7.68 9.30 -7.91
N PHE A 138 6.64 8.89 -8.68
CA PHE A 138 6.85 8.11 -9.91
C PHE A 138 7.70 8.86 -10.92
N ARG A 139 7.42 10.13 -11.16
CA ARG A 139 8.23 10.99 -12.04
C ARG A 139 9.66 11.17 -11.53
N ALA A 140 9.82 11.44 -10.23
CA ALA A 140 11.12 11.69 -9.61
C ALA A 140 12.03 10.46 -9.61
N ARG A 141 11.46 9.26 -9.47
CA ARG A 141 12.19 7.98 -9.44
C ARG A 141 12.28 7.30 -10.80
N GLY A 142 11.64 7.85 -11.84
CA GLY A 142 11.59 7.24 -13.16
C GLY A 142 10.88 5.89 -13.18
N VAL A 143 9.78 5.79 -12.41
CA VAL A 143 8.95 4.57 -12.34
C VAL A 143 8.39 4.26 -13.73
N THR A 144 8.52 3.01 -14.15
CA THR A 144 8.00 2.55 -15.44
C THR A 144 6.72 1.74 -15.29
N ALA A 145 6.50 1.08 -14.12
CA ALA A 145 5.27 0.41 -13.78
C ALA A 145 5.01 0.52 -12.27
N TYR A 146 3.75 0.50 -11.87
CA TYR A 146 3.34 0.52 -10.47
C TYR A 146 2.25 -0.51 -10.21
N VAL A 147 2.35 -1.21 -9.10
CA VAL A 147 1.39 -2.23 -8.67
C VAL A 147 0.63 -1.72 -7.45
N GLY A 148 -0.69 -1.71 -7.50
CA GLY A 148 -1.55 -1.24 -6.40
C GLY A 148 -2.93 -1.85 -6.42
N ASP A 149 -3.70 -1.66 -5.33
CA ASP A 149 -5.04 -2.23 -5.13
C ASP A 149 -6.16 -1.18 -5.14
N HIS A 150 -5.79 0.09 -5.23
CA HIS A 150 -6.74 1.19 -5.06
C HIS A 150 -6.89 2.04 -6.33
N VAL A 151 -8.08 2.60 -6.56
CA VAL A 151 -8.35 3.50 -7.69
C VAL A 151 -7.38 4.67 -7.76
N HIS A 152 -6.96 5.22 -6.62
CA HIS A 152 -6.01 6.33 -6.57
C HIS A 152 -4.60 5.95 -7.02
N ASP A 153 -4.22 4.68 -6.94
CA ASP A 153 -2.97 4.17 -7.49
C ASP A 153 -3.00 4.24 -9.02
N MET A 154 -4.09 3.81 -9.61
CA MET A 154 -4.29 3.84 -11.05
C MET A 154 -4.42 5.26 -11.59
N GLU A 155 -5.10 6.15 -10.86
CA GLU A 155 -5.15 7.59 -11.17
C GLU A 155 -3.75 8.22 -11.15
N ALA A 156 -2.91 7.86 -10.16
CA ALA A 156 -1.53 8.33 -10.07
C ALA A 156 -0.67 7.80 -11.23
N CYS A 157 -0.83 6.52 -11.60
CA CYS A 157 -0.16 5.93 -12.77
C CYS A 157 -0.50 6.70 -14.04
N ARG A 158 -1.79 6.90 -14.31
CA ARG A 158 -2.26 7.66 -15.47
C ARG A 158 -1.73 9.09 -15.49
N SER A 159 -1.71 9.76 -14.33
CA SER A 159 -1.19 11.13 -14.21
C SER A 159 0.30 11.23 -14.49
N ALA A 160 1.06 10.18 -14.22
CA ALA A 160 2.51 10.13 -14.40
C ALA A 160 2.96 9.43 -15.70
N ASP A 161 2.03 8.93 -16.52
CA ASP A 161 2.31 8.12 -17.72
C ASP A 161 3.13 6.85 -17.38
N VAL A 162 2.70 6.16 -16.31
CA VAL A 162 3.30 4.94 -15.75
C VAL A 162 2.32 3.79 -15.97
N VAL A 163 2.81 2.60 -16.34
CA VAL A 163 1.97 1.41 -16.49
C VAL A 163 1.35 1.03 -15.13
N GLY A 164 0.03 1.07 -15.06
CA GLY A 164 -0.74 0.73 -13.86
C GLY A 164 -1.16 -0.75 -13.86
N ILE A 165 -0.67 -1.51 -12.88
CA ILE A 165 -1.05 -2.91 -12.66
C ILE A 165 -1.86 -2.99 -11.39
N ALA A 166 -3.13 -3.35 -11.52
CA ALA A 166 -4.05 -3.45 -10.40
C ALA A 166 -4.21 -4.88 -9.90
N VAL A 167 -4.25 -5.05 -8.57
CA VAL A 167 -4.63 -6.29 -7.88
C VAL A 167 -5.87 -6.02 -7.02
N PRO A 168 -7.01 -6.69 -7.22
CA PRO A 168 -8.26 -6.42 -6.51
C PRO A 168 -8.29 -7.09 -5.14
N THR A 169 -7.25 -6.90 -4.35
CA THR A 169 -7.07 -7.45 -3.00
C THR A 169 -7.52 -6.48 -1.90
N GLY A 170 -7.67 -5.21 -2.26
CA GLY A 170 -8.17 -4.15 -1.40
C GLY A 170 -9.67 -3.89 -1.57
N PRO A 171 -10.15 -2.67 -1.28
CA PRO A 171 -11.58 -2.34 -1.29
C PRO A 171 -12.18 -2.17 -2.69
N CYS A 172 -11.34 -2.00 -3.72
CA CYS A 172 -11.81 -1.66 -5.06
C CYS A 172 -12.03 -2.91 -5.91
N SER A 173 -13.16 -2.96 -6.62
CA SER A 173 -13.46 -4.03 -7.57
C SER A 173 -12.60 -3.95 -8.84
N PRO A 174 -12.45 -5.06 -9.59
CA PRO A 174 -11.75 -5.05 -10.87
C PRO A 174 -12.28 -4.00 -11.87
N ASP A 175 -13.58 -3.75 -11.87
CA ASP A 175 -14.20 -2.80 -12.80
C ASP A 175 -13.91 -1.35 -12.40
N GLU A 176 -13.91 -1.04 -11.10
CA GLU A 176 -13.49 0.27 -10.59
C GLU A 176 -12.02 0.54 -10.91
N LEU A 177 -11.15 -0.45 -10.73
CA LEU A 177 -9.73 -0.33 -11.05
C LEU A 177 -9.49 -0.10 -12.55
N ARG A 178 -10.22 -0.80 -13.44
CA ARG A 178 -10.18 -0.54 -14.89
C ARG A 178 -10.68 0.86 -15.25
N ALA A 179 -11.77 1.28 -14.62
CA ALA A 179 -12.34 2.62 -14.85
C ALA A 179 -11.40 3.74 -14.38
N ALA A 180 -10.60 3.50 -13.33
CA ALA A 180 -9.59 4.41 -12.84
C ALA A 180 -8.34 4.49 -13.75
N GLY A 181 -8.18 3.56 -14.70
CA GLY A 181 -7.11 3.59 -15.70
C GLY A 181 -6.03 2.54 -15.51
N ALA A 182 -6.34 1.40 -14.86
CA ALA A 182 -5.42 0.27 -14.83
C ALA A 182 -5.18 -0.26 -16.25
N ASP A 183 -3.92 -0.39 -16.65
CA ASP A 183 -3.52 -1.01 -17.91
C ASP A 183 -3.70 -2.53 -17.83
N HIS A 184 -3.42 -3.10 -16.64
CA HIS A 184 -3.61 -4.51 -16.35
C HIS A 184 -4.37 -4.67 -15.01
N VAL A 185 -5.28 -5.65 -14.97
CA VAL A 185 -5.91 -6.11 -13.73
C VAL A 185 -5.66 -7.60 -13.63
N VAL A 186 -4.92 -8.01 -12.59
CA VAL A 186 -4.53 -9.41 -12.36
C VAL A 186 -5.20 -9.94 -11.09
N ASP A 187 -5.45 -11.24 -11.01
CA ASP A 187 -6.19 -11.84 -9.89
C ASP A 187 -5.36 -11.82 -8.58
N ASP A 188 -4.04 -11.99 -8.70
CA ASP A 188 -3.08 -11.93 -7.60
C ASP A 188 -1.69 -11.51 -8.14
N LEU A 189 -0.71 -11.35 -7.24
CA LEU A 189 0.62 -10.89 -7.63
C LEU A 189 1.44 -11.91 -8.47
N HIS A 190 1.01 -13.18 -8.58
CA HIS A 190 1.60 -14.09 -9.57
C HIS A 190 1.32 -13.60 -11.00
N GLY A 191 0.19 -12.93 -11.22
CA GLY A 191 -0.09 -12.30 -12.52
C GLY A 191 0.93 -11.23 -12.89
N VAL A 192 1.46 -10.50 -11.91
CA VAL A 192 2.52 -9.51 -12.13
C VAL A 192 3.80 -10.16 -12.66
N VAL A 193 4.17 -11.34 -12.14
CA VAL A 193 5.36 -12.09 -12.60
C VAL A 193 5.32 -12.30 -14.11
N GLY A 194 4.14 -12.66 -14.64
CA GLY A 194 3.94 -12.87 -16.07
C GLY A 194 4.07 -11.61 -16.93
N LEU A 195 3.85 -10.43 -16.36
CA LEU A 195 3.91 -9.14 -17.06
C LEU A 195 5.34 -8.55 -17.10
N VAL A 196 6.20 -8.90 -16.13
CA VAL A 196 7.54 -8.29 -15.99
C VAL A 196 8.37 -8.28 -17.27
N PRO A 197 8.40 -9.34 -18.11
CA PRO A 197 9.18 -9.34 -19.35
C PRO A 197 8.76 -8.27 -20.37
N ASP A 198 7.48 -7.89 -20.36
CA ASP A 198 6.87 -6.99 -21.34
C ASP A 198 6.73 -5.54 -20.83
N LEU A 199 7.11 -5.27 -19.56
CA LEU A 199 7.06 -3.93 -19.00
C LEU A 199 8.09 -2.99 -19.63
N PRO A 200 7.75 -1.69 -19.75
CA PRO A 200 8.68 -0.68 -20.30
C PRO A 200 9.93 -0.54 -19.41
N ARG A 201 10.99 -0.17 -20.07
CA ARG A 201 12.32 -0.01 -19.43
C ARG A 201 12.79 1.41 -19.54
#